data_575d6d015e0204ad4e083dba63483252
#
_entry.id   575d6d015e0204ad4e083dba63483252
#
_cell.length_a   1.000
_cell.length_b   1.000
_cell.length_c   1.000
_cell.angle_alpha   90.00
_cell.angle_beta   90.00
_cell.angle_gamma   90.00
#
_symmetry.space_group_name_H-M   'P 1'
#
loop_
_entity.id
_entity.type
_entity.pdbx_description
1 polymer ?
#
loop_
_entity_poly.entity_id
_entity_poly.type
_entity_poly.pdbx_seq_one_letter_code
_entity_poly.pdbx_strand_id
1 'polypeptide(L)'
;MTTRMLSIAGTSLELIEHGRGRPLLFLHAGEGLMPERPWLDLLSQKYRVIAPWHPGWGNSPLIDGNGTVDDLAYLYLDLADQLGLENAALVGACFGGWVAAELMVRSTARFTQLVLVDPLGVKFGGRDERDIADMHALPRAEYLRRAWADPARGEIDFTKLPDSELAAIVRGREAFALYGWKPYMHNPRLKRWLHRINRPTLLLWGAEDRIVSPAYGEGWRQAIPGARLELIRAAGHFPHWEQPEAFVDRLTAFVEGNR
;
A
#
# COMPACT_ATOMS: atom_id res chain seq x y z
N MET A 1 3.24 -0.94 -20.97
CA MET A 1 3.67 -0.33 -19.72
C MET A 1 4.52 0.89 -20.04
N THR A 2 4.24 2.03 -19.39
CA THR A 2 4.97 3.30 -19.56
C THR A 2 5.43 3.78 -18.20
N THR A 3 6.68 4.25 -18.12
CA THR A 3 7.22 4.90 -16.92
C THR A 3 7.55 6.34 -17.26
N ARG A 4 7.15 7.29 -16.42
CA ARG A 4 7.42 8.72 -16.62
C ARG A 4 7.57 9.45 -15.29
N MET A 5 8.29 10.56 -15.30
CA MET A 5 8.31 11.52 -14.20
C MET A 5 7.16 12.51 -14.35
N LEU A 6 6.52 12.84 -13.25
CA LEU A 6 5.44 13.82 -13.20
C LEU A 6 5.73 14.83 -12.06
N SER A 7 5.68 16.13 -12.37
CA SER A 7 5.84 17.19 -11.36
C SER A 7 4.48 17.47 -10.71
N ILE A 8 4.41 17.39 -9.39
CA ILE A 8 3.19 17.60 -8.59
C ILE A 8 3.56 18.33 -7.31
N ALA A 9 2.85 19.42 -6.99
CA ALA A 9 3.01 20.17 -5.74
C ALA A 9 4.48 20.46 -5.36
N GLY A 10 5.32 20.80 -6.36
CA GLY A 10 6.73 21.12 -6.14
C GLY A 10 7.68 19.92 -6.00
N THR A 11 7.18 18.68 -6.05
CA THR A 11 8.00 17.47 -6.09
C THR A 11 7.86 16.73 -7.42
N SER A 12 8.66 15.69 -7.60
CA SER A 12 8.60 14.81 -8.79
C SER A 12 8.25 13.39 -8.37
N LEU A 13 7.28 12.79 -9.06
CA LEU A 13 6.93 11.39 -8.87
C LEU A 13 7.27 10.58 -10.10
N GLU A 14 7.95 9.47 -9.91
CA GLU A 14 8.04 8.42 -10.92
C GLU A 14 6.74 7.64 -10.93
N LEU A 15 6.15 7.50 -12.10
CA LEU A 15 4.84 6.90 -12.28
C LEU A 15 4.91 5.75 -13.28
N ILE A 16 4.46 4.57 -12.89
CA ILE A 16 4.19 3.45 -13.79
C ILE A 16 2.72 3.51 -14.18
N GLU A 17 2.46 3.46 -15.48
CA GLU A 17 1.12 3.41 -16.04
C GLU A 17 1.00 2.22 -16.97
N HIS A 18 -0.01 1.34 -16.75
CA HIS A 18 -0.20 0.13 -17.52
C HIS A 18 -1.68 -0.20 -17.71
N GLY A 19 -2.02 -0.72 -18.91
CA GLY A 19 -3.39 -1.07 -19.26
C GLY A 19 -4.25 0.11 -19.71
N ARG A 20 -5.55 -0.14 -19.85
CA ARG A 20 -6.58 0.81 -20.31
C ARG A 20 -7.87 0.56 -19.53
N GLY A 21 -8.84 1.47 -19.66
CA GLY A 21 -10.15 1.32 -19.03
C GLY A 21 -10.29 2.17 -17.78
N ARG A 22 -11.07 1.67 -16.81
CA ARG A 22 -11.32 2.37 -15.55
C ARG A 22 -10.02 2.60 -14.78
N PRO A 23 -9.76 3.83 -14.26
CA PRO A 23 -8.57 4.12 -13.48
C PRO A 23 -8.54 3.31 -12.18
N LEU A 24 -7.34 2.80 -11.85
CA LEU A 24 -7.02 2.18 -10.59
C LEU A 24 -5.70 2.77 -10.10
N LEU A 25 -5.75 3.52 -8.99
CA LEU A 25 -4.55 4.04 -8.34
C LEU A 25 -4.06 3.02 -7.32
N PHE A 26 -2.83 2.52 -7.49
CA PHE A 26 -2.20 1.55 -6.61
C PHE A 26 -1.06 2.19 -5.82
N LEU A 27 -1.20 2.27 -4.51
CA LEU A 27 -0.19 2.76 -3.57
C LEU A 27 0.57 1.58 -2.98
N HIS A 28 1.89 1.52 -3.22
CA HIS A 28 2.71 0.36 -2.93
C HIS A 28 3.07 0.20 -1.44
N ALA A 29 3.54 -1.00 -1.09
CA ALA A 29 4.06 -1.34 0.23
C ALA A 29 5.39 -0.64 0.55
N GLY A 30 5.86 -0.75 1.78
CA GLY A 30 7.16 -0.21 2.20
C GLY A 30 8.36 -0.76 1.40
N GLU A 31 8.23 -1.96 0.86
CA GLU A 31 9.21 -2.61 -0.03
C GLU A 31 9.27 -2.00 -1.44
N GLY A 32 8.36 -1.08 -1.75
CA GLY A 32 8.28 -0.45 -3.06
C GLY A 32 7.50 -1.30 -4.09
N LEU A 33 7.72 -0.98 -5.35
CA LEU A 33 7.25 -1.78 -6.48
C LEU A 33 8.39 -2.74 -6.86
N MET A 34 8.36 -3.97 -6.34
CA MET A 34 9.38 -4.98 -6.64
C MET A 34 9.50 -5.24 -8.15
N PRO A 35 10.67 -5.71 -8.64
CA PRO A 35 10.90 -5.94 -10.07
C PRO A 35 9.85 -6.86 -10.71
N GLU A 36 9.54 -7.98 -10.05
CA GLU A 36 8.51 -8.92 -10.49
C GLU A 36 7.14 -8.51 -9.93
N ARG A 37 6.21 -8.19 -10.80
CA ARG A 37 4.89 -7.64 -10.47
C ARG A 37 3.77 -8.33 -11.25
N PRO A 38 3.59 -9.64 -11.13
CA PRO A 38 2.58 -10.37 -11.90
C PRO A 38 1.16 -9.81 -11.68
N TRP A 39 0.87 -9.33 -10.48
CA TRP A 39 -0.40 -8.68 -10.17
C TRP A 39 -0.66 -7.42 -11.03
N LEU A 40 0.38 -6.66 -11.39
CA LEU A 40 0.25 -5.46 -12.21
C LEU A 40 -0.18 -5.82 -13.64
N ASP A 41 0.44 -6.84 -14.23
CA ASP A 41 0.10 -7.31 -15.58
C ASP A 41 -1.33 -7.88 -15.61
N LEU A 42 -1.73 -8.63 -14.58
CA LEU A 42 -3.08 -9.15 -14.46
C LEU A 42 -4.12 -8.03 -14.31
N LEU A 43 -3.88 -7.04 -13.45
CA LEU A 43 -4.79 -5.89 -13.29
C LEU A 43 -4.86 -5.05 -14.57
N SER A 44 -3.75 -4.89 -15.30
CA SER A 44 -3.70 -4.07 -16.50
C SER A 44 -4.54 -4.60 -17.66
N GLN A 45 -4.95 -5.86 -17.60
CA GLN A 45 -5.88 -6.44 -18.57
C GLN A 45 -7.30 -5.84 -18.46
N LYS A 46 -7.65 -5.30 -17.29
CA LYS A 46 -9.01 -4.79 -16.99
C LYS A 46 -9.03 -3.31 -16.61
N TYR A 47 -7.93 -2.79 -16.09
CA TYR A 47 -7.85 -1.44 -15.55
C TYR A 47 -6.70 -0.65 -16.18
N ARG A 48 -6.84 0.67 -16.23
CA ARG A 48 -5.72 1.60 -16.36
C ARG A 48 -5.07 1.70 -14.97
N VAL A 49 -4.05 0.90 -14.71
CA VAL A 49 -3.32 0.90 -13.44
C VAL A 49 -2.33 2.04 -13.43
N ILE A 50 -2.37 2.83 -12.38
CA ILE A 50 -1.49 3.96 -12.09
C ILE A 50 -0.80 3.64 -10.78
N ALA A 51 0.52 3.38 -10.83
CA ALA A 51 1.30 3.00 -9.67
C ALA A 51 2.48 3.98 -9.51
N PRO A 52 2.32 5.04 -8.71
CA PRO A 52 3.40 5.95 -8.40
C PRO A 52 4.40 5.30 -7.44
N TRP A 53 5.68 5.57 -7.64
CA TRP A 53 6.68 5.38 -6.59
C TRP A 53 6.48 6.45 -5.53
N HIS A 54 6.31 6.07 -4.28
CA HIS A 54 6.24 7.04 -3.17
C HIS A 54 7.49 7.91 -3.14
N PRO A 55 7.38 9.18 -2.69
CA PRO A 55 8.55 10.02 -2.43
C PRO A 55 9.56 9.33 -1.51
N GLY A 56 10.80 9.20 -1.99
CA GLY A 56 11.87 8.44 -1.36
C GLY A 56 12.11 7.05 -1.95
N TRP A 57 11.22 6.54 -2.81
CA TRP A 57 11.40 5.27 -3.53
C TRP A 57 11.63 5.49 -5.02
N GLY A 58 12.24 4.50 -5.67
CA GLY A 58 12.55 4.57 -7.09
C GLY A 58 13.36 5.82 -7.43
N ASN A 59 12.90 6.57 -8.43
CA ASN A 59 13.46 7.87 -8.81
C ASN A 59 12.65 9.06 -8.26
N SER A 60 11.66 8.81 -7.39
CA SER A 60 10.92 9.87 -6.69
C SER A 60 11.76 10.40 -5.52
N PRO A 61 12.15 11.69 -5.49
CA PRO A 61 12.86 12.25 -4.35
C PRO A 61 11.98 12.30 -3.11
N LEU A 62 12.59 12.33 -1.93
CA LEU A 62 11.87 12.66 -0.69
C LEU A 62 11.23 14.04 -0.79
N ILE A 63 10.11 14.23 -0.11
CA ILE A 63 9.49 15.55 0.04
C ILE A 63 10.43 16.42 0.90
N ASP A 64 10.71 17.64 0.45
CA ASP A 64 11.50 18.60 1.21
C ASP A 64 10.88 18.87 2.58
N GLY A 65 11.75 19.00 3.61
CA GLY A 65 11.31 19.36 4.96
C GLY A 65 10.76 18.20 5.81
N ASN A 66 11.17 16.95 5.55
CA ASN A 66 10.73 15.75 6.29
C ASN A 66 9.21 15.50 6.17
N GLY A 67 8.75 15.25 4.96
CA GLY A 67 7.35 14.95 4.66
C GLY A 67 6.75 13.86 5.56
N THR A 68 5.48 14.00 5.84
CA THR A 68 4.70 13.09 6.67
C THR A 68 3.78 12.22 5.82
N VAL A 69 3.13 11.21 6.42
CA VAL A 69 2.08 10.45 5.73
C VAL A 69 0.88 11.34 5.37
N ASP A 70 0.63 12.40 6.15
CA ASP A 70 -0.36 13.42 5.83
C ASP A 70 -0.04 14.14 4.52
N ASP A 71 1.24 14.51 4.31
CA ASP A 71 1.69 15.15 3.06
C ASP A 71 1.56 14.22 1.86
N LEU A 72 1.85 12.92 2.04
CA LEU A 72 1.61 11.92 1.00
C LEU A 72 0.13 11.82 0.62
N ALA A 73 -0.77 11.90 1.59
CA ALA A 73 -2.21 11.86 1.31
C ALA A 73 -2.65 13.05 0.46
N TYR A 74 -2.18 14.26 0.76
CA TYR A 74 -2.47 15.46 -0.05
C TYR A 74 -1.80 15.37 -1.42
N LEU A 75 -0.55 14.92 -1.50
CA LEU A 75 0.15 14.73 -2.78
C LEU A 75 -0.62 13.80 -3.73
N TYR A 76 -1.22 12.72 -3.21
CA TYR A 76 -2.01 11.80 -4.02
C TYR A 76 -3.41 12.31 -4.36
N LEU A 77 -3.97 13.23 -3.58
CA LEU A 77 -5.15 13.98 -4.01
C LEU A 77 -4.81 14.90 -5.20
N ASP A 78 -3.70 15.63 -5.12
CA ASP A 78 -3.23 16.47 -6.22
C ASP A 78 -2.87 15.64 -7.46
N LEU A 79 -2.26 14.46 -7.28
CA LEU A 79 -2.02 13.50 -8.37
C LEU A 79 -3.33 13.09 -9.05
N ALA A 80 -4.34 12.74 -8.26
CA ALA A 80 -5.63 12.33 -8.78
C ALA A 80 -6.31 13.48 -9.56
N ASP A 81 -6.19 14.70 -9.07
CA ASP A 81 -6.71 15.90 -9.73
C ASP A 81 -5.96 16.20 -11.03
N GLN A 82 -4.63 16.19 -11.01
CA GLN A 82 -3.80 16.48 -12.18
C GLN A 82 -3.96 15.43 -13.29
N LEU A 83 -4.18 14.17 -12.93
CA LEU A 83 -4.45 13.09 -13.89
C LEU A 83 -5.92 13.02 -14.31
N GLY A 84 -6.79 13.88 -13.79
CA GLY A 84 -8.22 13.88 -14.06
C GLY A 84 -8.88 12.55 -13.68
N LEU A 85 -8.48 11.93 -12.57
CA LEU A 85 -9.05 10.65 -12.17
C LEU A 85 -10.51 10.86 -11.77
N GLU A 86 -11.39 10.12 -12.40
CA GLU A 86 -12.82 10.05 -12.09
C GLU A 86 -13.25 8.60 -11.95
N ASN A 87 -14.11 8.33 -10.98
CA ASN A 87 -14.62 6.98 -10.71
C ASN A 87 -13.52 5.94 -10.53
N ALA A 88 -12.35 6.35 -10.01
CA ALA A 88 -11.21 5.48 -9.83
C ALA A 88 -11.42 4.51 -8.67
N ALA A 89 -10.79 3.34 -8.75
CA ALA A 89 -10.56 2.49 -7.58
C ALA A 89 -9.24 2.91 -6.93
N LEU A 90 -9.23 2.99 -5.59
CA LEU A 90 -8.00 3.19 -4.81
C LEU A 90 -7.60 1.88 -4.15
N VAL A 91 -6.37 1.45 -4.39
CA VAL A 91 -5.79 0.25 -3.79
C VAL A 91 -4.54 0.67 -3.04
N GLY A 92 -4.39 0.23 -1.80
CA GLY A 92 -3.17 0.49 -1.03
C GLY A 92 -2.72 -0.76 -0.27
N ALA A 93 -1.44 -1.12 -0.43
CA ALA A 93 -0.84 -2.26 0.25
C ALA A 93 0.10 -1.82 1.37
N CYS A 94 0.02 -2.46 2.55
CA CYS A 94 0.90 -2.20 3.68
C CYS A 94 0.99 -0.69 4.03
N PHE A 95 2.13 -0.05 3.83
CA PHE A 95 2.32 1.39 3.97
C PHE A 95 1.41 2.20 3.04
N GLY A 96 1.30 1.80 1.76
CA GLY A 96 0.36 2.42 0.82
C GLY A 96 -1.09 2.28 1.25
N GLY A 97 -1.43 1.23 2.01
CA GLY A 97 -2.74 1.07 2.64
C GLY A 97 -3.00 2.13 3.72
N TRP A 98 -2.00 2.44 4.53
CA TRP A 98 -2.08 3.56 5.48
C TRP A 98 -2.27 4.89 4.75
N VAL A 99 -1.45 5.18 3.73
CA VAL A 99 -1.59 6.40 2.92
C VAL A 99 -2.97 6.48 2.26
N ALA A 100 -3.48 5.37 1.71
CA ALA A 100 -4.80 5.32 1.10
C ALA A 100 -5.93 5.63 2.11
N ALA A 101 -5.84 5.12 3.33
CA ALA A 101 -6.80 5.43 4.37
C ALA A 101 -6.74 6.91 4.79
N GLU A 102 -5.54 7.48 4.96
CA GLU A 102 -5.35 8.91 5.24
C GLU A 102 -5.93 9.79 4.13
N LEU A 103 -5.75 9.40 2.88
CA LEU A 103 -6.35 10.08 1.73
C LEU A 103 -7.88 10.02 1.80
N MET A 104 -8.45 8.82 2.00
CA MET A 104 -9.90 8.61 1.97
C MET A 104 -10.65 9.28 3.13
N VAL A 105 -10.05 9.43 4.31
CA VAL A 105 -10.67 10.21 5.41
C VAL A 105 -10.70 11.71 5.12
N ARG A 106 -9.85 12.22 4.22
CA ARG A 106 -9.81 13.62 3.77
C ARG A 106 -10.75 13.87 2.62
N SER A 107 -10.70 13.02 1.58
CA SER A 107 -11.56 13.16 0.40
C SER A 107 -11.82 11.81 -0.28
N THR A 108 -13.10 11.56 -0.57
CA THR A 108 -13.53 10.40 -1.38
C THR A 108 -13.99 10.82 -2.78
N ALA A 109 -13.77 12.07 -3.18
CA ALA A 109 -14.39 12.66 -4.37
C ALA A 109 -13.99 11.95 -5.68
N ARG A 110 -12.74 11.52 -5.79
CA ARG A 110 -12.17 10.88 -7.00
C ARG A 110 -12.33 9.36 -7.01
N PHE A 111 -12.60 8.76 -5.84
CA PHE A 111 -12.58 7.32 -5.65
C PHE A 111 -13.96 6.79 -5.30
N THR A 112 -14.36 5.74 -5.97
CA THR A 112 -15.66 5.08 -5.75
C THR A 112 -15.55 3.81 -4.92
N GLN A 113 -14.39 3.19 -4.85
CA GLN A 113 -14.09 2.04 -4.00
C GLN A 113 -12.69 2.16 -3.41
N LEU A 114 -12.52 1.54 -2.24
CA LEU A 114 -11.24 1.39 -1.56
C LEU A 114 -10.93 -0.09 -1.36
N VAL A 115 -9.70 -0.50 -1.70
CA VAL A 115 -9.16 -1.81 -1.36
C VAL A 115 -7.90 -1.61 -0.53
N LEU A 116 -7.89 -2.13 0.68
CA LEU A 116 -6.74 -2.10 1.58
C LEU A 116 -6.17 -3.52 1.70
N VAL A 117 -4.88 -3.67 1.45
CA VAL A 117 -4.18 -4.94 1.45
C VAL A 117 -3.19 -4.92 2.62
N ASP A 118 -3.48 -5.68 3.67
CA ASP A 118 -2.65 -5.75 4.90
C ASP A 118 -2.16 -4.36 5.37
N PRO A 119 -3.06 -3.35 5.53
CA PRO A 119 -2.66 -1.97 5.78
C PRO A 119 -2.03 -1.78 7.16
N LEU A 120 -1.03 -0.91 7.23
CA LEU A 120 -0.52 -0.32 8.48
C LEU A 120 -1.36 0.89 8.88
N GLY A 121 -0.92 1.65 9.86
CA GLY A 121 -1.37 3.04 10.07
C GLY A 121 -2.31 3.26 11.25
N VAL A 122 -2.81 2.23 11.89
CA VAL A 122 -3.71 2.35 13.05
C VAL A 122 -3.20 1.54 14.24
N LYS A 123 -3.43 2.04 15.42
CA LYS A 123 -3.27 1.27 16.66
C LYS A 123 -4.65 0.96 17.25
N PHE A 124 -4.99 -0.33 17.32
CA PHE A 124 -6.25 -0.82 17.91
C PHE A 124 -6.07 -1.28 19.34
N GLY A 125 -4.96 -1.95 19.64
CA GLY A 125 -4.62 -2.48 20.95
C GLY A 125 -4.29 -1.41 21.99
N GLY A 126 -4.16 -1.84 23.24
CA GLY A 126 -3.79 -1.01 24.38
C GLY A 126 -2.38 -0.42 24.25
N ARG A 127 -1.99 0.38 25.24
CA ARG A 127 -0.70 1.10 25.21
C ARG A 127 0.50 0.15 25.05
N ASP A 128 0.44 -0.97 25.76
CA ASP A 128 1.55 -1.93 25.88
C ASP A 128 1.43 -3.11 24.88
N GLU A 129 0.35 -3.15 24.08
CA GLU A 129 0.14 -4.14 23.03
C GLU A 129 0.79 -3.70 21.73
N ARG A 130 1.41 -4.62 21.02
CA ARG A 130 2.03 -4.35 19.74
C ARG A 130 1.18 -4.93 18.61
N ASP A 131 0.43 -4.08 17.93
CA ASP A 131 -0.41 -4.47 16.80
C ASP A 131 0.40 -4.75 15.52
N ILE A 132 1.52 -4.04 15.36
CA ILE A 132 2.37 -4.09 14.17
C ILE A 132 3.75 -4.56 14.59
N ALA A 133 4.26 -5.64 13.96
CA ALA A 133 5.60 -6.13 14.22
C ALA A 133 6.65 -5.08 13.83
N ASP A 134 7.77 -5.06 14.55
CA ASP A 134 8.83 -4.09 14.28
C ASP A 134 9.70 -4.54 13.09
N MET A 135 9.25 -4.18 11.88
CA MET A 135 9.88 -4.59 10.62
C MET A 135 11.31 -4.07 10.46
N HIS A 136 11.68 -2.98 11.15
CA HIS A 136 13.03 -2.43 11.08
C HIS A 136 13.98 -3.05 12.10
N ALA A 137 13.46 -3.52 13.24
CA ALA A 137 14.27 -4.13 14.30
C ALA A 137 14.38 -5.67 14.20
N LEU A 138 13.52 -6.31 13.43
CA LEU A 138 13.57 -7.76 13.26
C LEU A 138 14.81 -8.19 12.47
N PRO A 139 15.52 -9.25 12.92
CA PRO A 139 16.51 -9.92 12.07
C PRO A 139 15.85 -10.39 10.77
N ARG A 140 16.59 -10.32 9.64
CA ARG A 140 16.03 -10.64 8.32
C ARG A 140 15.27 -11.96 8.27
N ALA A 141 15.85 -13.04 8.79
CA ALA A 141 15.19 -14.35 8.79
C ALA A 141 13.86 -14.35 9.55
N GLU A 142 13.75 -13.59 10.65
CA GLU A 142 12.49 -13.44 11.40
C GLU A 142 11.50 -12.56 10.65
N TYR A 143 11.95 -11.47 10.04
CA TYR A 143 11.13 -10.64 9.17
C TYR A 143 10.49 -11.47 8.05
N LEU A 144 11.28 -12.28 7.35
CA LEU A 144 10.79 -13.13 6.27
C LEU A 144 9.75 -14.15 6.76
N ARG A 145 10.00 -14.80 7.90
CA ARG A 145 9.03 -15.75 8.49
C ARG A 145 7.71 -15.10 8.91
N ARG A 146 7.73 -13.80 9.20
CA ARG A 146 6.51 -13.06 9.57
C ARG A 146 5.81 -12.49 8.36
N ALA A 147 6.56 -11.99 7.40
CA ALA A 147 6.02 -11.26 6.26
C ALA A 147 5.53 -12.19 5.14
N TRP A 148 6.07 -13.41 5.02
CA TRP A 148 5.77 -14.32 3.93
C TRP A 148 5.22 -15.64 4.46
N ALA A 149 4.22 -16.20 3.76
CA ALA A 149 3.76 -17.57 4.02
C ALA A 149 4.86 -18.58 3.64
N ASP A 150 5.54 -18.35 2.51
CA ASP A 150 6.78 -19.02 2.14
C ASP A 150 7.95 -18.02 2.21
N PRO A 151 8.78 -18.07 3.26
CA PRO A 151 9.91 -17.15 3.43
C PRO A 151 10.90 -17.11 2.26
N ALA A 152 11.02 -18.22 1.51
CA ALA A 152 11.94 -18.29 0.38
C ALA A 152 11.56 -17.32 -0.75
N ARG A 153 10.28 -16.99 -0.89
CA ARG A 153 9.78 -16.03 -1.89
C ARG A 153 10.18 -14.58 -1.60
N GLY A 154 10.48 -14.27 -0.34
CA GLY A 154 10.97 -12.94 0.08
C GLY A 154 12.49 -12.81 0.09
N GLU A 155 13.22 -13.88 -0.20
CA GLU A 155 14.68 -13.85 -0.21
C GLU A 155 15.21 -13.08 -1.41
N ILE A 156 16.10 -12.15 -1.15
CA ILE A 156 16.83 -11.37 -2.15
C ILE A 156 18.32 -11.61 -1.93
N ASP A 157 19.00 -12.09 -2.94
CA ASP A 157 20.46 -12.19 -2.94
C ASP A 157 21.06 -10.83 -3.30
N PHE A 158 21.28 -10.02 -2.29
CA PHE A 158 21.84 -8.67 -2.46
C PHE A 158 23.22 -8.64 -3.13
N THR A 159 23.97 -9.76 -3.09
CA THR A 159 25.30 -9.83 -3.72
C THR A 159 25.26 -9.87 -5.24
N LYS A 160 24.09 -10.17 -5.80
CA LYS A 160 23.85 -10.24 -7.26
C LYS A 160 23.21 -8.98 -7.84
N LEU A 161 22.80 -8.05 -6.99
CA LEU A 161 22.16 -6.83 -7.44
C LEU A 161 23.20 -5.77 -7.85
N PRO A 162 22.94 -5.00 -8.91
CA PRO A 162 23.73 -3.82 -9.23
C PRO A 162 23.71 -2.79 -8.11
N ASP A 163 24.77 -2.00 -7.97
CA ASP A 163 24.85 -0.94 -6.95
C ASP A 163 23.70 0.05 -7.01
N SER A 164 23.19 0.35 -8.20
CA SER A 164 22.03 1.23 -8.38
C SER A 164 20.74 0.67 -7.79
N GLU A 165 20.51 -0.64 -7.89
CA GLU A 165 19.36 -1.31 -7.29
C GLU A 165 19.51 -1.40 -5.77
N LEU A 166 20.70 -1.73 -5.27
CA LEU A 166 21.00 -1.72 -3.84
C LEU A 166 20.75 -0.34 -3.24
N ALA A 167 21.24 0.72 -3.89
CA ALA A 167 21.02 2.09 -3.47
C ALA A 167 19.53 2.46 -3.47
N ALA A 168 18.73 2.00 -4.44
CA ALA A 168 17.30 2.23 -4.48
C ALA A 168 16.56 1.52 -3.32
N ILE A 169 16.94 0.27 -3.01
CA ILE A 169 16.39 -0.48 -1.88
C ILE A 169 16.71 0.23 -0.55
N VAL A 170 17.96 0.67 -0.38
CA VAL A 170 18.38 1.39 0.85
C VAL A 170 17.59 2.68 1.01
N ARG A 171 17.49 3.51 -0.04
CA ARG A 171 16.69 4.74 -0.01
C ARG A 171 15.23 4.49 0.34
N GLY A 172 14.61 3.46 -0.26
CA GLY A 172 13.23 3.11 0.04
C GLY A 172 13.02 2.68 1.50
N ARG A 173 13.95 1.90 2.06
CA ARG A 173 13.92 1.52 3.48
C ARG A 173 14.11 2.71 4.42
N GLU A 174 15.01 3.61 4.08
CA GLU A 174 15.22 4.86 4.83
C GLU A 174 13.95 5.73 4.79
N ALA A 175 13.37 5.94 3.61
CA ALA A 175 12.13 6.68 3.45
C ALA A 175 10.98 6.04 4.26
N PHE A 176 10.83 4.73 4.22
CA PHE A 176 9.82 4.02 5.00
C PHE A 176 10.01 4.25 6.51
N ALA A 177 11.26 4.19 7.00
CA ALA A 177 11.56 4.48 8.39
C ALA A 177 11.23 5.94 8.73
N LEU A 178 11.60 6.91 7.89
CA LEU A 178 11.32 8.33 8.11
C LEU A 178 9.82 8.62 8.23
N TYR A 179 8.99 8.09 7.32
CA TYR A 179 7.54 8.27 7.36
C TYR A 179 6.87 7.53 8.53
N GLY A 180 7.36 6.34 8.88
CA GLY A 180 6.72 5.44 9.83
C GLY A 180 7.27 5.46 11.27
N TRP A 181 8.24 6.33 11.60
CA TRP A 181 8.97 6.22 12.86
C TRP A 181 8.25 6.87 14.06
N LYS A 182 7.52 7.96 13.87
CA LYS A 182 6.96 8.78 14.97
C LYS A 182 5.49 9.12 14.81
N PRO A 183 4.62 8.41 15.49
CA PRO A 183 4.79 7.14 16.22
C PRO A 183 4.95 5.96 15.28
N TYR A 184 5.53 4.85 15.79
CA TYR A 184 5.88 3.69 14.98
C TYR A 184 4.69 3.12 14.20
N MET A 185 4.76 3.22 12.87
CA MET A 185 3.86 2.64 11.86
C MET A 185 2.38 2.95 12.03
N HIS A 186 2.00 4.03 12.75
CA HIS A 186 0.60 4.45 12.84
C HIS A 186 0.42 5.95 13.08
N ASN A 187 -0.75 6.47 12.69
CA ASN A 187 -1.23 7.78 13.11
C ASN A 187 -2.23 7.60 14.26
N PRO A 188 -1.94 8.10 15.50
CA PRO A 188 -2.83 7.96 16.65
C PRO A 188 -4.22 8.55 16.43
N ARG A 189 -4.36 9.45 15.47
CA ARG A 189 -5.62 10.13 15.16
C ARG A 189 -6.43 9.43 14.07
N LEU A 190 -5.82 8.59 13.23
CA LEU A 190 -6.49 8.00 12.08
C LEU A 190 -7.69 7.14 12.47
N LYS A 191 -7.55 6.28 13.50
CA LYS A 191 -8.65 5.44 14.00
C LYS A 191 -9.94 6.25 14.25
N ARG A 192 -9.80 7.46 14.79
CA ARG A 192 -10.91 8.36 15.09
C ARG A 192 -11.69 8.78 13.85
N TRP A 193 -11.04 8.81 12.69
CA TRP A 193 -11.59 9.35 11.46
C TRP A 193 -11.98 8.30 10.41
N LEU A 194 -11.71 7.01 10.63
CA LEU A 194 -12.00 5.94 9.69
C LEU A 194 -13.50 5.86 9.32
N HIS A 195 -14.40 6.28 10.20
CA HIS A 195 -15.83 6.36 9.92
C HIS A 195 -16.19 7.34 8.78
N ARG A 196 -15.26 8.22 8.36
CA ARG A 196 -15.45 9.14 7.23
C ARG A 196 -15.24 8.46 5.88
N ILE A 197 -14.66 7.27 5.86
CA ILE A 197 -14.56 6.46 4.64
C ILE A 197 -15.96 5.94 4.33
N ASN A 198 -16.66 6.65 3.44
CA ASN A 198 -18.05 6.42 3.07
C ASN A 198 -18.19 5.74 1.69
N ARG A 199 -17.17 5.06 1.25
CA ARG A 199 -17.15 4.28 0.00
C ARG A 199 -17.08 2.79 0.32
N PRO A 200 -17.64 1.94 -0.55
CA PRO A 200 -17.44 0.50 -0.42
C PRO A 200 -15.98 0.18 -0.23
N THR A 201 -15.66 -0.57 0.83
CA THR A 201 -14.28 -0.88 1.23
C THR A 201 -14.11 -2.39 1.37
N LEU A 202 -13.07 -2.92 0.73
CA LEU A 202 -12.59 -4.29 0.87
C LEU A 202 -11.23 -4.29 1.56
N LEU A 203 -11.11 -5.12 2.58
CA LEU A 203 -9.85 -5.47 3.24
C LEU A 203 -9.44 -6.85 2.72
N LEU A 204 -8.35 -6.92 1.95
CA LEU A 204 -7.74 -8.18 1.52
C LEU A 204 -6.58 -8.48 2.44
N TRP A 205 -6.57 -9.67 3.02
CA TRP A 205 -5.60 -10.01 4.06
C TRP A 205 -4.95 -11.35 3.81
N GLY A 206 -3.62 -11.42 3.94
CA GLY A 206 -2.92 -12.69 3.97
C GLY A 206 -3.30 -13.49 5.22
N ALA A 207 -3.80 -14.72 5.04
CA ALA A 207 -4.24 -15.56 6.16
C ALA A 207 -3.10 -15.89 7.14
N GLU A 208 -1.86 -15.78 6.69
CA GLU A 208 -0.63 -16.13 7.42
C GLU A 208 0.22 -14.90 7.74
N ASP A 209 -0.34 -13.68 7.60
CA ASP A 209 0.34 -12.44 7.97
C ASP A 209 0.63 -12.38 9.47
N ARG A 210 1.91 -12.21 9.81
CA ARG A 210 2.43 -12.06 11.18
C ARG A 210 3.17 -10.73 11.38
N ILE A 211 3.08 -9.83 10.39
CA ILE A 211 3.45 -8.41 10.53
C ILE A 211 2.26 -7.66 11.13
N VAL A 212 1.09 -7.79 10.50
CA VAL A 212 -0.21 -7.37 11.01
C VAL A 212 -1.18 -8.55 10.92
N SER A 213 -1.59 -9.08 12.05
CA SER A 213 -2.39 -10.32 12.06
C SER A 213 -3.78 -10.11 11.44
N PRO A 214 -4.47 -11.18 10.99
CA PRO A 214 -5.89 -11.10 10.59
C PRO A 214 -6.80 -10.50 11.67
N ALA A 215 -6.47 -10.66 12.95
CA ALA A 215 -7.20 -10.02 14.04
C ALA A 215 -7.07 -8.48 14.01
N TYR A 216 -5.92 -7.95 13.58
CA TYR A 216 -5.76 -6.53 13.33
C TYR A 216 -6.62 -6.08 12.13
N GLY A 217 -6.78 -6.92 11.10
CA GLY A 217 -7.69 -6.69 9.99
C GLY A 217 -9.16 -6.59 10.43
N GLU A 218 -9.55 -7.38 11.42
CA GLU A 218 -10.88 -7.28 12.03
C GLU A 218 -11.08 -5.92 12.73
N GLY A 219 -10.04 -5.37 13.35
CA GLY A 219 -10.07 -4.00 13.89
C GLY A 219 -10.35 -2.94 12.81
N TRP A 220 -9.73 -3.06 11.65
CA TRP A 220 -10.02 -2.20 10.49
C TRP A 220 -11.46 -2.35 10.00
N ARG A 221 -11.94 -3.60 9.86
CA ARG A 221 -13.31 -3.91 9.45
C ARG A 221 -14.34 -3.26 10.35
N GLN A 222 -14.12 -3.29 11.65
CA GLN A 222 -15.03 -2.68 12.63
C GLN A 222 -14.98 -1.14 12.60
N ALA A 223 -13.83 -0.55 12.25
CA ALA A 223 -13.63 0.89 12.27
C ALA A 223 -14.14 1.60 10.99
N ILE A 224 -14.24 0.89 9.86
CA ILE A 224 -14.74 1.44 8.59
C ILE A 224 -16.16 0.93 8.33
N PRO A 225 -17.19 1.82 8.27
CA PRO A 225 -18.56 1.40 8.05
C PRO A 225 -18.76 0.60 6.77
N GLY A 226 -19.35 -0.58 6.88
CA GLY A 226 -19.65 -1.43 5.72
C GLY A 226 -18.44 -2.13 5.09
N ALA A 227 -17.25 -2.03 5.69
CA ALA A 227 -16.07 -2.74 5.18
C ALA A 227 -16.24 -4.27 5.27
N ARG A 228 -15.73 -4.95 4.24
CA ARG A 228 -15.65 -6.42 4.18
C ARG A 228 -14.20 -6.84 4.35
N LEU A 229 -13.96 -7.92 5.09
CA LEU A 229 -12.65 -8.54 5.24
C LEU A 229 -12.66 -9.92 4.56
N GLU A 230 -11.70 -10.14 3.68
CA GLU A 230 -11.49 -11.40 3.01
C GLU A 230 -10.04 -11.86 3.18
N LEU A 231 -9.87 -13.15 3.54
CA LEU A 231 -8.56 -13.74 3.72
C LEU A 231 -8.10 -14.46 2.45
N ILE A 232 -6.85 -14.24 2.07
CA ILE A 232 -6.16 -14.96 1.00
C ILE A 232 -5.29 -16.04 1.65
N ARG A 233 -5.60 -17.31 1.39
CA ARG A 233 -4.83 -18.45 1.91
C ARG A 233 -3.47 -18.54 1.25
N ALA A 234 -2.51 -19.16 1.92
CA ALA A 234 -1.14 -19.33 1.49
C ALA A 234 -0.47 -17.98 1.12
N ALA A 235 -0.80 -16.95 1.88
CA ALA A 235 -0.23 -15.60 1.75
C ALA A 235 0.01 -14.99 3.13
N GLY A 236 1.16 -14.34 3.27
CA GLY A 236 1.53 -13.50 4.40
C GLY A 236 1.17 -12.03 4.14
N HIS A 237 2.07 -11.12 4.51
CA HIS A 237 1.88 -9.66 4.42
C HIS A 237 1.80 -9.10 3.00
N PHE A 238 2.13 -9.89 2.00
CA PHE A 238 2.17 -9.47 0.60
C PHE A 238 1.33 -10.38 -0.31
N PRO A 239 0.01 -10.53 -0.08
CA PRO A 239 -0.82 -11.44 -0.84
C PRO A 239 -0.84 -11.14 -2.35
N HIS A 240 -0.63 -9.89 -2.75
CA HIS A 240 -0.53 -9.49 -4.16
C HIS A 240 0.73 -10.02 -4.87
N TRP A 241 1.77 -10.39 -4.10
CA TRP A 241 2.95 -11.05 -4.64
C TRP A 241 2.90 -12.57 -4.46
N GLU A 242 2.35 -13.04 -3.34
CA GLU A 242 2.32 -14.47 -3.05
C GLU A 242 1.21 -15.21 -3.81
N GLN A 243 0.06 -14.57 -3.98
CA GLN A 243 -1.13 -15.14 -4.62
C GLN A 243 -1.75 -14.13 -5.61
N PRO A 244 -1.02 -13.72 -6.67
CA PRO A 244 -1.43 -12.62 -7.53
C PRO A 244 -2.76 -12.85 -8.24
N GLU A 245 -3.06 -14.09 -8.68
CA GLU A 245 -4.33 -14.43 -9.32
C GLU A 245 -5.49 -14.28 -8.33
N ALA A 246 -5.39 -14.89 -7.14
CA ALA A 246 -6.42 -14.81 -6.11
C ALA A 246 -6.64 -13.36 -5.63
N PHE A 247 -5.57 -12.57 -5.52
CA PHE A 247 -5.64 -11.16 -5.21
C PHE A 247 -6.42 -10.39 -6.28
N VAL A 248 -6.05 -10.55 -7.56
CA VAL A 248 -6.68 -9.85 -8.68
C VAL A 248 -8.14 -10.25 -8.86
N ASP A 249 -8.46 -11.54 -8.71
CA ASP A 249 -9.84 -12.04 -8.84
C ASP A 249 -10.74 -11.43 -7.77
N ARG A 250 -10.33 -11.41 -6.50
CA ARG A 250 -11.12 -10.82 -5.40
C ARG A 250 -11.27 -9.31 -5.55
N LEU A 251 -10.17 -8.61 -5.86
CA LEU A 251 -10.19 -7.18 -6.13
C LEU A 251 -11.16 -6.86 -7.27
N THR A 252 -11.06 -7.58 -8.39
CA THR A 252 -11.91 -7.36 -9.57
C THR A 252 -13.37 -7.64 -9.25
N ALA A 253 -13.69 -8.76 -8.61
CA ALA A 253 -15.06 -9.10 -8.23
C ALA A 253 -15.67 -8.01 -7.34
N PHE A 254 -14.90 -7.45 -6.41
CA PHE A 254 -15.35 -6.35 -5.56
C PHE A 254 -15.56 -5.05 -6.34
N VAL A 255 -14.60 -4.66 -7.17
CA VAL A 255 -14.65 -3.39 -7.93
C VAL A 255 -15.76 -3.41 -8.98
N GLU A 256 -16.03 -4.55 -9.61
CA GLU A 256 -17.09 -4.70 -10.60
C GLU A 256 -18.47 -4.92 -9.98
N GLY A 257 -18.55 -5.63 -8.85
CA GLY A 257 -19.81 -5.89 -8.14
C GLY A 257 -20.41 -4.69 -7.41
N ASN A 258 -19.67 -3.58 -7.27
CA ASN A 258 -20.12 -2.34 -6.61
C ASN A 258 -20.18 -1.15 -7.58
N ARG A 259 -20.52 -1.39 -8.84
CA ARG A 259 -20.75 -0.35 -9.85
C ARG A 259 -22.08 0.37 -9.63
#